data_4892c0676ae416644cdca1177fb53b66
#
_entry.id   4892c0676ae416644cdca1177fb53b66
#
_cell.length_a   1.000
_cell.length_b   1.000
_cell.length_c   1.000
_cell.angle_alpha   90.00
_cell.angle_beta   90.00
_cell.angle_gamma   90.00
#
_symmetry.space_group_name_H-M   'P 1'
#
loop_
_entity.id
_entity.type
_entity.pdbx_description
1 polymer ?
#
loop_
_entity_poly.entity_id
_entity_poly.type
_entity_poly.pdbx_seq_one_letter_code
_entity_poly.pdbx_strand_id
1 'polypeptide(L)'
;MPRNKPTRRAVLTSGAGLATAVAVAPLAPQAVRAQTDAELAQLQTARRIVLRGGIVLSLDPKVGDFASGDVLIEDGKIREVRPIIDTSADAALIIDVANRILIPGFVDTHSHSYQGLLRNSLPNGLVDPDYNREVQNQWTPAYTTADVYIGVLLTALGFIDMGTTTIIDLSQISHTPEHSDACITALRDAGIRAVYGYSRGAGAKSQWPQDIGRLQKDYFSSKDQLLTLALGASLEPKVLAVAREAQVPAVMHYRVNAEPGLALGRAGVLREGDLFIHCTHLNDEAWRMIKDVGGRISMSPPLEMAMAHGMPAIQDALDRGIRPSLSSDHGTTVAQDCFSMMRTTFNLQRLRVLQRRRDGEKDTPPLLTCRDVLDFATQQGARCANLDHKVGTLTPGQEADIVVLRADRVDVWPLNNVPSVVANLMNPGHVESVFIGGVPKKWRGNLVGFAVPQILGMARDLRDLLMQRTNTPINLLG
;
A
#
# COMPACT_ATOMS: atom_id res chain seq x y z
N MET A 1 -46.84 10.67 -44.22
CA MET A 1 -47.11 9.50 -43.35
C MET A 1 -45.97 9.38 -42.37
N PRO A 2 -46.15 9.62 -41.06
CA PRO A 2 -45.08 9.51 -40.08
C PRO A 2 -44.91 8.07 -39.61
N ARG A 3 -43.65 7.58 -39.57
CA ARG A 3 -43.29 6.26 -39.05
C ARG A 3 -43.33 6.29 -37.51
N ASN A 4 -44.20 5.48 -36.91
CA ASN A 4 -44.28 5.23 -35.48
C ASN A 4 -43.00 4.53 -34.98
N LYS A 5 -42.31 5.12 -33.97
CA LYS A 5 -41.26 4.45 -33.21
C LYS A 5 -41.91 3.59 -32.12
N PRO A 6 -41.48 2.33 -31.90
CA PRO A 6 -42.03 1.50 -30.85
C PRO A 6 -41.60 2.01 -29.47
N THR A 7 -42.52 2.05 -28.51
CA THR A 7 -42.30 2.45 -27.13
C THR A 7 -41.60 1.33 -26.34
N ARG A 8 -40.81 1.69 -25.33
CA ARG A 8 -40.04 0.78 -24.45
C ARG A 8 -40.80 -0.40 -23.85
N ARG A 9 -42.14 -0.40 -23.96
CA ARG A 9 -43.04 -1.44 -23.41
C ARG A 9 -43.23 -2.62 -24.35
N ALA A 10 -42.93 -2.47 -25.64
CA ALA A 10 -43.17 -3.50 -26.67
C ALA A 10 -42.03 -4.52 -26.85
N VAL A 11 -40.86 -4.30 -26.17
CA VAL A 11 -39.69 -5.20 -26.29
C VAL A 11 -39.69 -6.32 -25.23
N LEU A 12 -40.59 -6.28 -24.24
CA LEU A 12 -40.62 -7.25 -23.13
C LEU A 12 -41.67 -8.34 -23.23
N THR A 13 -42.42 -8.45 -24.35
CA THR A 13 -43.53 -9.42 -24.45
C THR A 13 -43.43 -10.48 -25.54
N SER A 14 -42.25 -10.73 -26.11
CA SER A 14 -42.06 -11.83 -27.10
C SER A 14 -40.84 -12.67 -26.73
N GLY A 15 -41.02 -13.54 -25.73
CA GLY A 15 -40.07 -14.56 -25.33
C GLY A 15 -40.69 -15.52 -24.32
N ALA A 16 -41.69 -16.30 -24.80
CA ALA A 16 -42.20 -17.42 -24.02
C ALA A 16 -41.24 -18.60 -24.12
N GLY A 17 -40.24 -18.62 -23.21
CA GLY A 17 -39.39 -19.77 -22.91
C GLY A 17 -39.57 -20.08 -21.43
N LEU A 18 -39.90 -21.31 -21.08
CA LEU A 18 -40.04 -21.81 -19.72
C LEU A 18 -38.78 -21.51 -18.90
N ALA A 19 -38.80 -20.42 -18.16
CA ALA A 19 -37.87 -20.17 -17.07
C ALA A 19 -38.56 -20.63 -15.79
N THR A 20 -38.16 -21.77 -15.25
CA THR A 20 -38.39 -22.12 -13.84
C THR A 20 -37.72 -21.03 -13.01
N ALA A 21 -38.50 -20.07 -12.56
CA ALA A 21 -38.09 -19.06 -11.60
C ALA A 21 -37.80 -19.78 -10.29
N VAL A 22 -36.53 -20.09 -10.01
CA VAL A 22 -36.08 -20.34 -8.66
C VAL A 22 -36.21 -19.00 -7.93
N ALA A 23 -37.26 -18.87 -7.14
CA ALA A 23 -37.44 -17.75 -6.24
C ALA A 23 -36.32 -17.80 -5.19
N VAL A 24 -35.22 -17.13 -5.47
CA VAL A 24 -34.22 -16.82 -4.44
C VAL A 24 -34.85 -15.74 -3.57
N ALA A 25 -35.45 -16.16 -2.44
CA ALA A 25 -35.86 -15.20 -1.42
C ALA A 25 -34.62 -14.40 -1.01
N PRO A 26 -34.67 -13.06 -0.97
CA PRO A 26 -33.55 -12.27 -0.46
C PRO A 26 -33.30 -12.69 0.99
N LEU A 27 -32.15 -13.28 1.27
CA LEU A 27 -31.69 -13.51 2.63
C LEU A 27 -31.73 -12.17 3.38
N ALA A 28 -32.46 -12.11 4.47
CA ALA A 28 -32.59 -10.90 5.25
C ALA A 28 -31.18 -10.39 5.65
N PRO A 29 -30.88 -9.08 5.60
CA PRO A 29 -29.57 -8.53 5.92
C PRO A 29 -28.98 -9.02 7.27
N GLN A 30 -29.85 -9.31 8.23
CA GLN A 30 -29.47 -9.88 9.53
C GLN A 30 -28.90 -11.31 9.45
N ALA A 31 -29.43 -12.17 8.59
CA ALA A 31 -28.94 -13.54 8.45
C ALA A 31 -27.55 -13.59 7.80
N VAL A 32 -27.29 -12.75 6.79
CA VAL A 32 -25.97 -12.62 6.16
C VAL A 32 -24.94 -12.12 7.16
N ARG A 33 -25.27 -11.11 7.98
CA ARG A 33 -24.38 -10.59 9.01
C ARG A 33 -24.05 -11.62 10.08
N ALA A 34 -25.03 -12.34 10.59
CA ALA A 34 -24.82 -13.40 11.59
C ALA A 34 -23.91 -14.52 11.06
N GLN A 35 -24.07 -14.92 9.81
CA GLN A 35 -23.19 -15.93 9.17
C GLN A 35 -21.75 -15.41 9.04
N THR A 36 -21.57 -14.15 8.62
CA THR A 36 -20.25 -13.50 8.51
C THR A 36 -19.54 -13.42 9.86
N ASP A 37 -20.26 -13.11 10.93
CA ASP A 37 -19.72 -13.04 12.30
C ASP A 37 -19.31 -14.44 12.82
N ALA A 38 -20.07 -15.49 12.51
CA ALA A 38 -19.74 -16.87 12.87
C ALA A 38 -18.50 -17.39 12.11
N GLU A 39 -18.39 -17.11 10.81
CA GLU A 39 -17.19 -17.43 10.03
C GLU A 39 -15.96 -16.71 10.58
N LEU A 40 -16.08 -15.43 10.92
CA LEU A 40 -14.99 -14.66 11.49
C LEU A 40 -14.50 -15.23 12.83
N ALA A 41 -15.43 -15.64 13.71
CA ALA A 41 -15.09 -16.25 14.99
C ALA A 41 -14.29 -17.57 14.80
N GLN A 42 -14.66 -18.38 13.81
CA GLN A 42 -13.92 -19.58 13.46
C GLN A 42 -12.53 -19.25 12.90
N LEU A 43 -12.43 -18.27 11.99
CA LEU A 43 -11.16 -17.81 11.41
C LEU A 43 -10.15 -17.32 12.46
N GLN A 44 -10.63 -16.62 13.49
CA GLN A 44 -9.78 -16.06 14.54
C GLN A 44 -9.15 -17.14 15.44
N THR A 45 -9.70 -18.35 15.44
CA THR A 45 -9.22 -19.46 16.27
C THR A 45 -8.57 -20.59 15.46
N ALA A 46 -8.76 -20.60 14.14
CA ALA A 46 -8.25 -21.64 13.27
C ALA A 46 -6.73 -21.52 13.07
N ARG A 47 -5.99 -22.59 13.34
CA ARG A 47 -4.56 -22.69 13.01
C ARG A 47 -4.31 -23.00 11.53
N ARG A 48 -5.27 -23.72 10.91
CA ARG A 48 -5.22 -24.14 9.51
C ARG A 48 -6.45 -23.64 8.79
N ILE A 49 -6.24 -22.90 7.71
CA ILE A 49 -7.30 -22.31 6.89
C ILE A 49 -7.00 -22.61 5.40
N VAL A 50 -7.96 -23.16 4.70
CA VAL A 50 -7.88 -23.32 3.25
C VAL A 50 -8.80 -22.31 2.59
N LEU A 51 -8.22 -21.38 1.84
CA LEU A 51 -8.95 -20.52 0.90
C LEU A 51 -9.14 -21.32 -0.39
N ARG A 52 -10.38 -21.78 -0.65
CA ARG A 52 -10.66 -22.80 -1.66
C ARG A 52 -11.29 -22.26 -2.93
N GLY A 53 -10.78 -22.70 -4.08
CA GLY A 53 -11.41 -22.52 -5.38
C GLY A 53 -11.32 -21.13 -5.99
N GLY A 54 -10.42 -20.29 -5.48
CA GLY A 54 -10.18 -18.95 -6.02
C GLY A 54 -9.26 -18.93 -7.24
N ILE A 55 -9.27 -17.84 -7.98
CA ILE A 55 -8.22 -17.55 -8.96
C ILE A 55 -6.97 -17.09 -8.18
N VAL A 56 -5.84 -17.78 -8.36
CA VAL A 56 -4.62 -17.47 -7.62
C VAL A 56 -3.62 -16.79 -8.54
N LEU A 57 -3.26 -15.55 -8.23
CA LEU A 57 -2.08 -14.88 -8.78
C LEU A 57 -0.98 -14.95 -7.72
N SER A 58 -0.14 -15.97 -7.77
CA SER A 58 0.92 -16.15 -6.78
C SER A 58 2.02 -15.10 -6.88
N LEU A 59 2.22 -14.57 -8.07
CA LEU A 59 3.34 -13.69 -8.47
C LEU A 59 4.72 -14.31 -8.22
N ASP A 60 4.79 -15.62 -8.00
CA ASP A 60 6.02 -16.42 -7.94
C ASP A 60 6.05 -17.40 -9.13
N PRO A 61 6.99 -17.25 -10.08
CA PRO A 61 7.09 -18.16 -11.22
C PRO A 61 7.33 -19.64 -10.86
N LYS A 62 7.84 -19.91 -9.64
CA LYS A 62 8.08 -21.30 -9.17
C LYS A 62 6.80 -21.96 -8.66
N VAL A 63 5.87 -21.16 -8.14
CA VAL A 63 4.54 -21.62 -7.69
C VAL A 63 3.58 -21.69 -8.86
N GLY A 64 3.60 -20.69 -9.71
CA GLY A 64 2.66 -20.49 -10.82
C GLY A 64 1.35 -19.83 -10.39
N ASP A 65 0.52 -19.53 -11.39
CA ASP A 65 -0.82 -18.95 -11.19
C ASP A 65 -1.89 -20.00 -11.56
N PHE A 66 -3.04 -19.95 -10.90
CA PHE A 66 -4.10 -20.93 -11.10
C PHE A 66 -5.43 -20.24 -11.43
N ALA A 67 -6.10 -20.68 -12.49
CA ALA A 67 -7.46 -20.22 -12.82
C ALA A 67 -8.50 -20.68 -11.77
N SER A 68 -8.20 -21.77 -11.06
CA SER A 68 -8.86 -22.22 -9.85
C SER A 68 -7.82 -22.91 -8.98
N GLY A 69 -7.68 -22.50 -7.73
CA GLY A 69 -6.69 -23.05 -6.84
C GLY A 69 -7.02 -22.79 -5.38
N ASP A 70 -6.30 -23.49 -4.53
CA ASP A 70 -6.40 -23.43 -3.07
C ASP A 70 -5.12 -22.84 -2.49
N VAL A 71 -5.27 -22.06 -1.42
CA VAL A 71 -4.16 -21.56 -0.60
C VAL A 71 -4.37 -22.06 0.83
N LEU A 72 -3.41 -22.85 1.35
CA LEU A 72 -3.40 -23.30 2.75
C LEU A 72 -2.56 -22.33 3.58
N ILE A 73 -3.21 -21.76 4.58
CA ILE A 73 -2.57 -20.99 5.66
C ILE A 73 -2.44 -21.91 6.87
N GLU A 74 -1.24 -21.98 7.45
CA GLU A 74 -0.97 -22.73 8.68
C GLU A 74 -0.04 -21.92 9.58
N ASP A 75 -0.46 -21.71 10.83
CA ASP A 75 0.28 -20.93 11.83
C ASP A 75 0.76 -19.57 11.31
N GLY A 76 -0.11 -18.87 10.58
CA GLY A 76 0.17 -17.52 10.02
C GLY A 76 0.98 -17.51 8.74
N LYS A 77 1.42 -18.65 8.21
CA LYS A 77 2.23 -18.77 6.99
C LYS A 77 1.48 -19.45 5.87
N ILE A 78 1.85 -19.16 4.64
CA ILE A 78 1.42 -19.92 3.47
C ILE A 78 2.13 -21.28 3.53
N ARG A 79 1.36 -22.34 3.70
CA ARG A 79 1.90 -23.71 3.74
C ARG A 79 1.96 -24.33 2.37
N GLU A 80 0.92 -24.10 1.57
CA GLU A 80 0.77 -24.73 0.27
C GLU A 80 -0.09 -23.86 -0.66
N VAL A 81 0.20 -23.89 -1.96
CA VAL A 81 -0.59 -23.27 -3.02
C VAL A 81 -0.68 -24.28 -4.16
N ARG A 82 -1.88 -24.76 -4.47
CA ARG A 82 -2.12 -25.80 -5.49
C ARG A 82 -3.50 -25.69 -6.15
N PRO A 83 -3.73 -26.37 -7.27
CA PRO A 83 -5.08 -26.45 -7.85
C PRO A 83 -6.12 -27.03 -6.90
N ILE A 84 -5.75 -28.06 -6.11
CA ILE A 84 -6.60 -28.69 -5.10
C ILE A 84 -5.69 -29.12 -3.94
N ILE A 85 -6.09 -28.75 -2.72
CA ILE A 85 -5.43 -29.20 -1.48
C ILE A 85 -6.32 -30.21 -0.77
N ASP A 86 -5.79 -31.41 -0.56
CA ASP A 86 -6.48 -32.46 0.22
C ASP A 86 -6.43 -32.11 1.73
N THR A 87 -7.60 -32.07 2.34
CA THR A 87 -7.78 -31.80 3.77
C THR A 87 -8.27 -33.00 4.56
N SER A 88 -8.28 -34.19 3.93
CA SER A 88 -8.79 -35.41 4.55
C SER A 88 -7.94 -35.91 5.74
N ALA A 89 -6.63 -35.68 5.71
CA ALA A 89 -5.71 -36.14 6.76
C ALA A 89 -5.67 -35.20 7.96
N ASP A 90 -5.87 -33.89 7.77
CA ASP A 90 -5.73 -32.88 8.82
C ASP A 90 -6.88 -31.87 8.74
N ALA A 91 -7.61 -31.69 9.84
CA ALA A 91 -8.73 -30.76 9.91
C ALA A 91 -8.26 -29.31 9.61
N ALA A 92 -8.90 -28.68 8.64
CA ALA A 92 -8.70 -27.28 8.30
C ALA A 92 -10.04 -26.57 8.17
N LEU A 93 -10.09 -25.30 8.54
CA LEU A 93 -11.25 -24.47 8.23
C LEU A 93 -11.23 -24.15 6.73
N ILE A 94 -12.30 -24.54 6.03
CA ILE A 94 -12.43 -24.28 4.58
C ILE A 94 -13.25 -23.05 4.38
N ILE A 95 -12.70 -22.09 3.66
CA ILE A 95 -13.35 -20.84 3.23
C ILE A 95 -13.50 -20.89 1.71
N ASP A 96 -14.72 -20.89 1.23
CA ASP A 96 -15.02 -20.80 -0.20
C ASP A 96 -14.71 -19.40 -0.71
N VAL A 97 -13.78 -19.32 -1.67
CA VAL A 97 -13.38 -18.11 -2.36
C VAL A 97 -13.57 -18.23 -3.89
N ALA A 98 -14.53 -19.06 -4.32
CA ALA A 98 -14.92 -19.14 -5.72
C ALA A 98 -15.32 -17.74 -6.25
N ASN A 99 -14.96 -17.43 -7.50
CA ASN A 99 -15.13 -16.11 -8.10
C ASN A 99 -14.42 -14.96 -7.33
N ARG A 100 -13.35 -15.28 -6.61
CA ARG A 100 -12.42 -14.30 -6.00
C ARG A 100 -11.04 -14.47 -6.61
N ILE A 101 -10.28 -13.39 -6.57
CA ILE A 101 -8.86 -13.43 -6.93
C ILE A 101 -8.05 -13.33 -5.63
N LEU A 102 -7.14 -14.27 -5.44
CA LEU A 102 -6.19 -14.28 -4.33
C LEU A 102 -4.86 -13.73 -4.84
N ILE A 103 -4.36 -12.69 -4.19
CA ILE A 103 -3.07 -12.06 -4.50
C ILE A 103 -2.28 -11.83 -3.21
N PRO A 104 -0.94 -11.68 -3.27
CA PRO A 104 -0.18 -11.14 -2.14
C PRO A 104 -0.70 -9.76 -1.75
N GLY A 105 -0.58 -9.42 -0.47
CA GLY A 105 -0.88 -8.08 0.00
C GLY A 105 -0.04 -7.02 -0.71
N PHE A 106 -0.63 -5.88 -0.99
CA PHE A 106 0.10 -4.74 -1.56
C PHE A 106 1.08 -4.17 -0.55
N VAL A 107 2.16 -3.61 -1.06
CA VAL A 107 3.22 -2.96 -0.27
C VAL A 107 3.35 -1.51 -0.71
N ASP A 108 3.07 -0.58 0.19
CA ASP A 108 3.32 0.85 0.00
C ASP A 108 4.68 1.21 0.60
N THR A 109 5.62 1.65 -0.24
CA THR A 109 7.02 1.80 0.16
C THR A 109 7.40 3.20 0.63
N HIS A 110 6.43 4.10 0.75
CA HIS A 110 6.63 5.42 1.32
C HIS A 110 5.29 6.04 1.71
N SER A 111 5.10 6.26 2.99
CA SER A 111 3.94 6.94 3.53
C SER A 111 4.32 7.86 4.71
N HIS A 112 3.55 8.93 4.89
CA HIS A 112 3.54 9.79 6.05
C HIS A 112 2.24 9.57 6.83
N SER A 113 2.14 8.42 7.52
CA SER A 113 0.87 7.95 8.11
C SER A 113 0.27 8.90 9.14
N TYR A 114 1.08 9.70 9.84
CA TYR A 114 0.60 10.69 10.80
C TYR A 114 -0.33 11.74 10.17
N GLN A 115 -0.22 11.96 8.85
CA GLN A 115 -1.04 12.93 8.12
C GLN A 115 -2.48 12.45 7.85
N GLY A 116 -2.93 11.37 8.47
CA GLY A 116 -4.30 10.87 8.33
C GLY A 116 -5.38 11.90 8.68
N LEU A 117 -5.08 12.85 9.58
CA LEU A 117 -5.98 13.97 9.90
C LEU A 117 -6.02 15.06 8.81
N LEU A 118 -5.07 15.05 7.89
CA LEU A 118 -4.90 16.06 6.83
C LEU A 118 -5.34 15.56 5.45
N ARG A 119 -6.12 14.47 5.36
CA ARG A 119 -6.61 13.97 4.08
C ARG A 119 -7.36 15.03 3.30
N ASN A 120 -6.99 15.20 2.01
CA ASN A 120 -7.57 16.20 1.09
C ASN A 120 -7.55 17.65 1.64
N SER A 121 -6.60 17.98 2.49
CA SER A 121 -6.43 19.36 2.97
C SER A 121 -5.79 20.28 1.92
N LEU A 122 -5.11 19.71 0.94
CA LEU A 122 -4.45 20.44 -0.17
C LEU A 122 -4.88 19.87 -1.53
N PRO A 123 -6.16 19.95 -1.93
CA PRO A 123 -6.64 19.30 -3.16
C PRO A 123 -5.98 19.83 -4.43
N ASN A 124 -5.51 21.06 -4.44
CA ASN A 124 -4.84 21.73 -5.56
C ASN A 124 -3.42 22.22 -5.19
N GLY A 125 -2.88 21.75 -4.07
CA GLY A 125 -1.61 22.21 -3.54
C GLY A 125 -0.41 21.65 -4.30
N LEU A 126 0.65 22.44 -4.35
CA LEU A 126 1.97 22.03 -4.84
C LEU A 126 2.87 21.72 -3.64
N VAL A 127 3.95 20.95 -3.89
CA VAL A 127 4.93 20.69 -2.83
C VAL A 127 5.55 21.97 -2.32
N ASP A 128 5.81 22.91 -3.21
CA ASP A 128 6.33 24.22 -2.91
C ASP A 128 5.50 25.29 -3.66
N PRO A 129 4.91 26.29 -2.98
CA PRO A 129 5.08 26.57 -1.54
C PRO A 129 4.08 25.87 -0.60
N ASP A 130 2.99 25.25 -1.09
CA ASP A 130 1.79 24.98 -0.29
C ASP A 130 2.02 23.91 0.77
N TYR A 131 2.52 22.73 0.39
CA TYR A 131 2.79 21.66 1.35
C TYR A 131 3.87 22.04 2.36
N ASN A 132 4.94 22.69 1.89
CA ASN A 132 6.00 23.16 2.79
C ASN A 132 5.49 24.22 3.78
N ARG A 133 4.66 25.17 3.32
CA ARG A 133 4.10 26.22 4.17
C ARG A 133 3.09 25.67 5.17
N GLU A 134 2.09 24.94 4.68
CA GLU A 134 0.93 24.58 5.49
C GLU A 134 1.17 23.28 6.27
N VAL A 135 1.61 22.22 5.59
CA VAL A 135 1.80 20.92 6.27
C VAL A 135 3.06 20.93 7.10
N GLN A 136 4.23 21.21 6.50
CA GLN A 136 5.50 21.05 7.18
C GLN A 136 5.79 22.13 8.23
N ASN A 137 5.44 23.39 7.93
CA ASN A 137 5.81 24.51 8.79
C ASN A 137 4.69 25.00 9.71
N GLN A 138 3.42 24.71 9.42
CA GLN A 138 2.28 25.18 10.21
C GLN A 138 1.58 24.03 10.95
N TRP A 139 1.08 23.02 10.26
CA TRP A 139 0.25 21.97 10.90
C TRP A 139 1.09 20.92 11.63
N THR A 140 2.12 20.38 10.99
CA THR A 140 2.96 19.32 11.59
C THR A 140 3.55 19.71 12.94
N PRO A 141 4.13 20.93 13.15
CA PRO A 141 4.66 21.33 14.45
C PRO A 141 3.62 21.44 15.58
N ALA A 142 2.34 21.54 15.24
CA ALA A 142 1.21 21.67 16.19
C ALA A 142 0.60 20.32 16.61
N TYR A 143 1.09 19.20 16.08
CA TYR A 143 0.60 17.87 16.45
C TYR A 143 0.91 17.54 17.89
N THR A 144 -0.09 16.99 18.58
CA THR A 144 0.07 16.32 19.88
C THR A 144 0.25 14.81 19.66
N THR A 145 0.63 14.10 20.72
CA THR A 145 0.74 12.62 20.67
C THR A 145 -0.61 11.93 20.35
N ALA A 146 -1.73 12.53 20.76
CA ALA A 146 -3.06 12.05 20.42
C ALA A 146 -3.38 12.21 18.93
N ASP A 147 -3.01 13.36 18.34
CA ASP A 147 -3.15 13.59 16.89
C ASP A 147 -2.32 12.58 16.09
N VAL A 148 -1.08 12.31 16.54
CA VAL A 148 -0.21 11.30 15.92
C VAL A 148 -0.84 9.92 15.99
N TYR A 149 -1.26 9.49 17.17
CA TYR A 149 -1.84 8.16 17.34
C TYR A 149 -3.07 7.95 16.44
N ILE A 150 -4.03 8.86 16.46
CA ILE A 150 -5.25 8.74 15.64
C ILE A 150 -4.97 8.93 14.15
N GLY A 151 -4.09 9.86 13.77
CA GLY A 151 -3.69 10.06 12.37
C GLY A 151 -3.05 8.81 11.77
N VAL A 152 -2.12 8.20 12.48
CA VAL A 152 -1.46 6.94 12.07
C VAL A 152 -2.43 5.78 12.06
N LEU A 153 -3.25 5.60 13.11
CA LEU A 153 -4.24 4.52 13.17
C LEU A 153 -5.23 4.61 12.00
N LEU A 154 -5.77 5.80 11.75
CA LEU A 154 -6.71 6.04 10.65
C LEU A 154 -6.09 5.71 9.29
N THR A 155 -4.83 6.10 9.09
CA THR A 155 -4.12 5.81 7.83
C THR A 155 -3.83 4.32 7.68
N ALA A 156 -3.34 3.66 8.72
CA ALA A 156 -3.06 2.23 8.70
C ALA A 156 -4.32 1.38 8.46
N LEU A 157 -5.43 1.73 9.09
CA LEU A 157 -6.72 1.08 8.84
C LEU A 157 -7.23 1.32 7.41
N GLY A 158 -7.01 2.53 6.88
CA GLY A 158 -7.32 2.83 5.48
C GLY A 158 -6.49 1.99 4.51
N PHE A 159 -5.20 1.81 4.76
CA PHE A 159 -4.35 0.93 3.97
C PHE A 159 -4.84 -0.52 3.99
N ILE A 160 -5.15 -1.07 5.17
CA ILE A 160 -5.72 -2.42 5.30
C ILE A 160 -7.03 -2.53 4.51
N ASP A 161 -7.91 -1.54 4.65
CA ASP A 161 -9.21 -1.51 3.94
C ASP A 161 -9.04 -1.55 2.42
N MET A 162 -7.96 -0.96 1.91
CA MET A 162 -7.61 -0.90 0.49
C MET A 162 -6.69 -2.05 0.01
N GLY A 163 -6.37 -3.04 0.88
CA GLY A 163 -5.58 -4.22 0.51
C GLY A 163 -4.06 -4.06 0.65
N THR A 164 -3.59 -2.95 1.22
CA THR A 164 -2.17 -2.79 1.55
C THR A 164 -1.90 -3.45 2.91
N THR A 165 -1.02 -4.44 2.92
CA THR A 165 -0.67 -5.20 4.14
C THR A 165 0.64 -4.75 4.76
N THR A 166 1.50 -4.12 3.97
CA THR A 166 2.83 -3.66 4.39
C THR A 166 3.05 -2.21 3.98
N ILE A 167 3.58 -1.39 4.88
CA ILE A 167 3.95 0.00 4.60
C ILE A 167 5.37 0.31 5.06
N ILE A 168 6.04 1.26 4.39
CA ILE A 168 7.18 1.98 4.96
C ILE A 168 6.66 3.33 5.43
N ASP A 169 6.53 3.51 6.73
CA ASP A 169 6.03 4.74 7.35
C ASP A 169 7.18 5.67 7.71
N LEU A 170 7.39 6.71 6.91
CA LEU A 170 8.40 7.73 7.17
C LEU A 170 7.83 8.79 8.12
N SER A 171 8.09 8.60 9.42
CA SER A 171 7.45 9.35 10.50
C SER A 171 8.12 10.70 10.76
N GLN A 172 7.89 11.68 9.94
CA GLN A 172 8.42 13.05 10.12
C GLN A 172 7.72 13.82 11.28
N ILE A 173 7.48 13.12 12.38
CA ILE A 173 6.68 13.61 13.53
C ILE A 173 7.36 13.38 14.88
N SER A 174 8.65 13.00 14.91
CA SER A 174 9.37 12.70 16.14
C SER A 174 9.77 13.96 16.89
N HIS A 175 8.77 14.78 17.30
CA HIS A 175 8.97 16.04 18.04
C HIS A 175 9.53 15.79 19.44
N THR A 176 9.10 14.69 20.05
CA THR A 176 9.60 14.15 21.32
C THR A 176 9.60 12.63 21.24
N PRO A 177 10.26 11.90 22.17
CA PRO A 177 10.16 10.44 22.22
C PRO A 177 8.73 9.91 22.25
N GLU A 178 7.81 10.59 22.96
CA GLU A 178 6.41 10.19 23.11
C GLU A 178 5.64 10.26 21.78
N HIS A 179 6.01 11.15 20.85
CA HIS A 179 5.42 11.19 19.50
C HIS A 179 5.81 9.94 18.70
N SER A 180 7.07 9.52 18.79
CA SER A 180 7.52 8.27 18.17
C SER A 180 6.84 7.06 18.78
N ASP A 181 6.68 7.03 20.10
CA ASP A 181 5.97 5.96 20.81
C ASP A 181 4.51 5.88 20.41
N ALA A 182 3.83 7.03 20.25
CA ALA A 182 2.44 7.10 19.79
C ALA A 182 2.29 6.55 18.35
N CYS A 183 3.22 6.89 17.45
CA CYS A 183 3.25 6.40 16.08
C CYS A 183 3.40 4.87 16.03
N ILE A 184 4.41 4.32 16.73
CA ILE A 184 4.68 2.89 16.78
C ILE A 184 3.51 2.13 17.42
N THR A 185 2.93 2.69 18.48
CA THR A 185 1.76 2.09 19.16
C THR A 185 0.57 2.01 18.21
N ALA A 186 0.27 3.08 17.45
CA ALA A 186 -0.83 3.08 16.50
C ALA A 186 -0.65 2.06 15.37
N LEU A 187 0.56 1.93 14.81
CA LEU A 187 0.88 0.91 13.80
C LEU A 187 0.70 -0.52 14.35
N ARG A 188 1.17 -0.75 15.59
CA ARG A 188 1.02 -2.04 16.28
C ARG A 188 -0.45 -2.37 16.53
N ASP A 189 -1.22 -1.42 17.03
CA ASP A 189 -2.64 -1.59 17.36
C ASP A 189 -3.48 -1.82 16.10
N ALA A 190 -3.16 -1.15 14.97
CA ALA A 190 -3.75 -1.44 13.66
C ALA A 190 -3.46 -2.87 13.20
N GLY A 191 -2.32 -3.44 13.63
CA GLY A 191 -1.87 -4.75 13.22
C GLY A 191 -1.49 -4.83 11.75
N ILE A 192 -1.06 -3.74 11.16
CA ILE A 192 -0.44 -3.66 9.83
C ILE A 192 1.04 -4.06 9.94
N ARG A 193 1.58 -4.67 8.89
CA ARG A 193 3.03 -4.84 8.80
C ARG A 193 3.66 -3.52 8.40
N ALA A 194 4.70 -3.07 9.12
CA ALA A 194 5.34 -1.80 8.80
C ALA A 194 6.85 -1.79 9.04
N VAL A 195 7.54 -1.04 8.20
CA VAL A 195 8.88 -0.54 8.48
C VAL A 195 8.71 0.88 9.03
N TYR A 196 8.95 1.06 10.32
CA TYR A 196 8.92 2.37 10.94
C TYR A 196 10.20 3.13 10.60
N GLY A 197 10.09 4.11 9.72
CA GLY A 197 11.17 5.00 9.32
C GLY A 197 11.31 6.15 10.31
N TYR A 198 12.09 5.95 11.37
CA TYR A 198 12.32 6.96 12.41
C TYR A 198 12.94 8.23 11.81
N SER A 199 12.14 9.29 11.71
CA SER A 199 12.50 10.52 11.00
C SER A 199 12.46 11.74 11.92
N ARG A 200 13.14 12.80 11.48
CA ARG A 200 13.22 14.05 12.22
C ARG A 200 11.84 14.65 12.48
N GLY A 201 11.61 15.10 13.72
CA GLY A 201 10.48 15.93 14.10
C GLY A 201 10.84 17.41 14.20
N ALA A 202 9.83 18.25 14.47
CA ALA A 202 10.00 19.66 14.72
C ALA A 202 10.39 19.95 16.18
N GLY A 203 11.08 21.08 16.39
CA GLY A 203 11.37 21.62 17.72
C GLY A 203 12.62 21.05 18.41
N ALA A 204 13.03 21.71 19.48
CA ALA A 204 14.29 21.44 20.19
C ALA A 204 14.25 20.18 21.08
N LYS A 205 13.06 19.59 21.30
CA LYS A 205 12.90 18.38 22.12
C LYS A 205 13.03 17.09 21.31
N SER A 206 13.18 17.19 19.99
CA SER A 206 13.43 16.02 19.13
C SER A 206 14.78 15.40 19.45
N GLN A 207 14.79 14.11 19.72
CA GLN A 207 16.00 13.33 19.98
C GLN A 207 16.45 12.53 18.74
N TRP A 208 15.90 12.85 17.58
CA TRP A 208 16.34 12.26 16.32
C TRP A 208 17.74 12.76 15.94
N PRO A 209 18.61 11.89 15.43
CA PRO A 209 18.46 10.46 15.24
C PRO A 209 18.94 9.60 16.43
N GLN A 210 19.41 10.19 17.52
CA GLN A 210 20.12 9.51 18.61
C GLN A 210 19.24 8.55 19.41
N ASP A 211 17.92 8.79 19.48
CA ASP A 211 16.99 7.94 20.25
C ASP A 211 16.70 6.56 19.59
N ILE A 212 17.32 6.29 18.43
CA ILE A 212 17.11 5.02 17.70
C ILE A 212 17.46 3.79 18.54
N GLY A 213 18.46 3.89 19.43
CA GLY A 213 18.87 2.82 20.32
C GLY A 213 17.79 2.48 21.37
N ARG A 214 17.07 3.49 21.90
CA ARG A 214 15.93 3.26 22.78
C ARG A 214 14.81 2.56 22.02
N LEU A 215 14.46 3.06 20.82
CA LEU A 215 13.42 2.46 20.00
C LEU A 215 13.71 1.00 19.67
N GLN A 216 14.95 0.65 19.31
CA GLN A 216 15.36 -0.73 19.08
C GLN A 216 15.12 -1.62 20.30
N LYS A 217 15.53 -1.14 21.47
CA LYS A 217 15.40 -1.89 22.72
C LYS A 217 13.92 -2.08 23.10
N ASP A 218 13.13 -1.03 23.02
CA ASP A 218 11.79 -1.00 23.59
C ASP A 218 10.73 -1.60 22.63
N TYR A 219 10.93 -1.49 21.31
CA TYR A 219 9.90 -1.87 20.31
C TYR A 219 10.38 -2.84 19.24
N PHE A 220 11.68 -2.93 18.95
CA PHE A 220 12.22 -3.68 17.81
C PHE A 220 13.27 -4.72 18.22
N SER A 221 13.15 -5.28 19.40
CA SER A 221 14.08 -6.28 19.93
C SER A 221 13.95 -7.65 19.24
N SER A 222 12.80 -7.95 18.61
CA SER A 222 12.56 -9.20 17.86
C SER A 222 12.57 -8.93 16.34
N LYS A 223 13.12 -9.87 15.58
CA LYS A 223 13.03 -9.89 14.11
C LYS A 223 11.76 -10.59 13.60
N ASP A 224 11.07 -11.30 14.47
CA ASP A 224 9.87 -12.06 14.16
C ASP A 224 8.60 -11.35 14.65
N GLN A 225 8.42 -10.13 14.17
CA GLN A 225 7.28 -9.27 14.49
C GLN A 225 6.82 -8.51 13.24
N LEU A 226 5.62 -7.92 13.30
CA LEU A 226 5.06 -7.15 12.17
C LEU A 226 5.82 -5.86 11.91
N LEU A 227 6.34 -5.22 12.98
CA LEU A 227 7.02 -3.94 12.86
C LEU A 227 8.54 -4.13 12.82
N THR A 228 9.19 -3.44 11.91
CA THR A 228 10.65 -3.35 11.80
C THR A 228 11.08 -1.89 11.77
N LEU A 229 12.37 -1.63 11.96
CA LEU A 229 12.92 -0.28 12.10
C LEU A 229 13.82 0.07 10.92
N ALA A 230 13.69 1.29 10.42
CA ALA A 230 14.63 1.97 9.53
C ALA A 230 14.92 3.37 10.05
N LEU A 231 16.01 3.99 9.62
CA LEU A 231 16.24 5.41 9.85
C LEU A 231 15.71 6.22 8.65
N GLY A 232 14.74 7.08 8.89
CA GLY A 232 14.36 8.13 7.96
C GLY A 232 15.41 9.24 7.97
N ALA A 233 16.37 9.14 7.06
CA ALA A 233 17.59 9.91 7.10
C ALA A 233 17.56 11.15 6.21
N SER A 234 18.19 12.23 6.65
CA SER A 234 18.65 13.29 5.75
C SER A 234 19.88 12.82 4.97
N LEU A 235 20.14 13.46 3.81
CA LEU A 235 21.30 13.14 2.97
C LEU A 235 22.61 13.71 3.55
N GLU A 236 22.93 13.32 4.79
CA GLU A 236 24.11 13.75 5.52
C GLU A 236 24.90 12.54 6.01
N PRO A 237 26.24 12.47 5.76
CA PRO A 237 27.04 11.31 6.18
C PRO A 237 26.97 11.00 7.68
N LYS A 238 26.92 12.02 8.54
CA LYS A 238 26.81 11.86 10.00
C LYS A 238 25.49 11.21 10.44
N VAL A 239 24.40 11.45 9.71
CA VAL A 239 23.08 10.85 10.00
C VAL A 239 23.06 9.40 9.55
N LEU A 240 23.62 9.12 8.36
CA LEU A 240 23.73 7.74 7.88
C LEU A 240 24.66 6.90 8.78
N ALA A 241 25.69 7.49 9.37
CA ALA A 241 26.54 6.78 10.31
C ALA A 241 25.74 6.20 11.49
N VAL A 242 24.72 6.92 11.99
CA VAL A 242 23.81 6.42 13.03
C VAL A 242 23.03 5.20 12.56
N ALA A 243 22.52 5.20 11.31
CA ALA A 243 21.86 4.02 10.76
C ALA A 243 22.80 2.82 10.67
N ARG A 244 24.07 3.04 10.35
CA ARG A 244 25.08 1.97 10.25
C ARG A 244 25.46 1.40 11.60
N GLU A 245 25.61 2.27 12.61
CA GLU A 245 25.84 1.86 14.00
C GLU A 245 24.65 1.07 14.54
N ALA A 246 23.43 1.55 14.32
CA ALA A 246 22.20 0.87 14.69
C ALA A 246 21.89 -0.39 13.83
N GLN A 247 22.65 -0.65 12.78
CA GLN A 247 22.44 -1.78 11.84
C GLN A 247 21.04 -1.80 11.21
N VAL A 248 20.48 -0.64 10.89
CA VAL A 248 19.20 -0.49 10.21
C VAL A 248 19.36 0.09 8.80
N PRO A 249 18.43 -0.19 7.86
CA PRO A 249 18.43 0.47 6.57
C PRO A 249 18.11 1.97 6.70
N ALA A 250 18.57 2.76 5.74
CA ALA A 250 18.20 4.16 5.60
C ALA A 250 17.13 4.34 4.53
N VAL A 251 16.18 5.23 4.80
CA VAL A 251 15.10 5.63 3.89
C VAL A 251 15.22 7.14 3.68
N MET A 252 15.41 7.56 2.43
CA MET A 252 15.84 8.93 2.12
C MET A 252 15.05 9.54 0.98
N HIS A 253 14.53 10.75 1.16
CA HIS A 253 14.07 11.57 0.03
C HIS A 253 15.28 11.99 -0.82
N TYR A 254 15.24 11.67 -2.10
CA TYR A 254 16.33 12.03 -3.03
C TYR A 254 15.74 12.54 -4.35
N ARG A 255 15.70 13.85 -4.51
CA ARG A 255 15.12 14.52 -5.68
C ARG A 255 15.75 15.88 -5.92
N VAL A 256 15.61 16.39 -7.13
CA VAL A 256 15.99 17.74 -7.59
C VAL A 256 17.49 18.00 -7.57
N ASN A 257 18.17 17.81 -6.47
CA ASN A 257 19.61 18.04 -6.33
C ASN A 257 20.34 16.72 -6.11
N ALA A 258 21.18 16.34 -7.07
CA ALA A 258 21.95 15.10 -7.02
C ALA A 258 23.11 15.14 -6.02
N GLU A 259 23.69 16.31 -5.75
CA GLU A 259 24.95 16.44 -5.01
C GLU A 259 24.94 15.88 -3.58
N PRO A 260 23.89 16.09 -2.75
CA PRO A 260 23.88 15.49 -1.42
C PRO A 260 23.98 13.96 -1.43
N GLY A 261 23.28 13.28 -2.34
CA GLY A 261 23.35 11.82 -2.49
C GLY A 261 24.72 11.36 -3.01
N LEU A 262 25.27 12.07 -3.99
CA LEU A 262 26.62 11.81 -4.52
C LEU A 262 27.70 11.98 -3.43
N ALA A 263 27.55 12.94 -2.54
CA ALA A 263 28.42 13.11 -1.40
C ALA A 263 28.39 11.89 -0.46
N LEU A 264 27.19 11.27 -0.24
CA LEU A 264 27.07 10.04 0.52
C LEU A 264 27.77 8.85 -0.18
N GLY A 265 27.62 8.77 -1.50
CA GLY A 265 28.31 7.75 -2.32
C GLY A 265 29.84 7.88 -2.19
N ARG A 266 30.39 9.09 -2.35
CA ARG A 266 31.82 9.38 -2.19
C ARG A 266 32.34 9.08 -0.77
N ALA A 267 31.49 9.30 0.24
CA ALA A 267 31.84 9.01 1.62
C ALA A 267 31.75 7.50 1.98
N GLY A 268 31.27 6.66 1.05
CA GLY A 268 31.17 5.21 1.25
C GLY A 268 30.19 4.77 2.35
N VAL A 269 29.23 5.63 2.68
CA VAL A 269 28.26 5.37 3.79
C VAL A 269 26.96 4.72 3.31
N LEU A 270 26.70 4.68 2.01
CA LEU A 270 25.54 3.99 1.43
C LEU A 270 25.74 2.47 1.43
N ARG A 271 24.62 1.72 1.52
CA ARG A 271 24.63 0.25 1.52
C ARG A 271 23.51 -0.30 0.66
N GLU A 272 23.67 -1.54 0.25
CA GLU A 272 22.60 -2.32 -0.35
C GLU A 272 21.37 -2.32 0.57
N GLY A 273 20.18 -2.14 -0.01
CA GLY A 273 18.92 -2.08 0.72
C GLY A 273 18.55 -0.71 1.26
N ASP A 274 19.40 0.31 1.11
CA ASP A 274 18.98 1.71 1.34
C ASP A 274 17.93 2.11 0.29
N LEU A 275 16.91 2.83 0.74
CA LEU A 275 15.77 3.24 -0.08
C LEU A 275 15.86 4.72 -0.45
N PHE A 276 15.81 5.00 -1.74
CA PHE A 276 15.75 6.35 -2.30
C PHE A 276 14.32 6.63 -2.79
N ILE A 277 13.73 7.72 -2.31
CA ILE A 277 12.35 8.09 -2.59
C ILE A 277 12.30 9.16 -3.67
N HIS A 278 11.33 9.02 -4.60
CA HIS A 278 11.05 9.85 -5.77
C HIS A 278 12.08 9.76 -6.87
N CYS A 279 13.33 10.09 -6.62
CA CYS A 279 14.42 10.11 -7.61
C CYS A 279 14.15 10.99 -8.84
N THR A 280 13.26 11.99 -8.73
CA THR A 280 12.94 12.93 -9.81
C THR A 280 14.09 13.91 -10.03
N HIS A 281 14.33 14.29 -11.31
CA HIS A 281 15.35 15.24 -11.73
C HIS A 281 16.80 14.86 -11.38
N LEU A 282 17.10 13.58 -11.13
CA LEU A 282 18.47 13.13 -10.90
C LEU A 282 19.25 13.02 -12.20
N ASN A 283 20.56 13.32 -12.13
CA ASN A 283 21.48 13.16 -13.25
C ASN A 283 22.01 11.71 -13.36
N ASP A 284 22.70 11.40 -14.46
CA ASP A 284 23.24 10.05 -14.72
C ASP A 284 24.24 9.57 -13.69
N GLU A 285 24.99 10.48 -13.06
CA GLU A 285 25.95 10.11 -12.00
C GLU A 285 25.23 9.61 -10.75
N ALA A 286 24.15 10.30 -10.35
CA ALA A 286 23.32 9.89 -9.21
C ALA A 286 22.63 8.52 -9.48
N TRP A 287 22.14 8.30 -10.68
CA TRP A 287 21.56 7.01 -11.08
C TRP A 287 22.58 5.88 -11.06
N ARG A 288 23.81 6.12 -11.55
CA ARG A 288 24.90 5.14 -11.47
C ARG A 288 25.24 4.81 -10.03
N MET A 289 25.38 5.83 -9.19
CA MET A 289 25.63 5.67 -7.76
C MET A 289 24.56 4.80 -7.09
N ILE A 290 23.26 5.08 -7.31
CA ILE A 290 22.15 4.27 -6.76
C ILE A 290 22.29 2.81 -7.19
N LYS A 291 22.58 2.55 -8.48
CA LYS A 291 22.76 1.20 -9.03
C LYS A 291 23.95 0.49 -8.39
N ASP A 292 25.08 1.17 -8.33
CA ASP A 292 26.37 0.58 -7.90
C ASP A 292 26.33 0.19 -6.41
N VAL A 293 25.57 0.93 -5.58
CA VAL A 293 25.38 0.59 -4.15
C VAL A 293 24.29 -0.45 -3.92
N GLY A 294 23.58 -0.91 -4.96
CA GLY A 294 22.41 -1.79 -4.79
C GLY A 294 21.23 -1.09 -4.14
N GLY A 295 21.14 0.22 -4.32
CA GLY A 295 20.05 1.07 -3.79
C GLY A 295 18.70 0.71 -4.39
N ARG A 296 17.65 0.87 -3.62
CA ARG A 296 16.25 0.58 -3.98
C ARG A 296 15.49 1.88 -4.17
N ILE A 297 14.40 1.83 -4.93
CA ILE A 297 13.68 3.04 -5.34
C ILE A 297 12.21 2.91 -5.05
N SER A 298 11.66 3.91 -4.38
CA SER A 298 10.23 4.11 -4.16
C SER A 298 9.73 5.31 -4.97
N MET A 299 8.65 5.14 -5.70
CA MET A 299 8.03 6.19 -6.52
C MET A 299 6.57 6.36 -6.18
N SER A 300 6.10 7.61 -6.19
CA SER A 300 4.72 8.00 -5.89
C SER A 300 4.08 8.68 -7.10
N PRO A 301 3.89 7.99 -8.25
CA PRO A 301 3.56 8.65 -9.52
C PRO A 301 2.34 9.56 -9.46
N PRO A 302 1.19 9.20 -8.84
CA PRO A 302 0.05 10.12 -8.76
C PRO A 302 0.39 11.43 -8.04
N LEU A 303 1.13 11.35 -6.94
CA LEU A 303 1.49 12.51 -6.14
C LEU A 303 2.58 13.34 -6.80
N GLU A 304 3.63 12.69 -7.33
CA GLU A 304 4.73 13.37 -8.03
C GLU A 304 4.22 14.22 -9.19
N MET A 305 3.23 13.70 -9.92
CA MET A 305 2.57 14.44 -11.02
C MET A 305 1.69 15.57 -10.51
N ALA A 306 0.87 15.31 -9.47
CA ALA A 306 -0.10 16.28 -8.97
C ALA A 306 0.56 17.47 -8.27
N MET A 307 1.65 17.25 -7.54
CA MET A 307 2.28 18.25 -6.67
C MET A 307 3.57 18.86 -7.23
N ALA A 308 3.80 18.74 -8.55
CA ALA A 308 4.98 19.28 -9.21
C ALA A 308 6.33 18.77 -8.67
N HIS A 309 6.40 17.52 -8.20
CA HIS A 309 7.67 16.88 -7.88
C HIS A 309 8.52 16.60 -9.13
N GLY A 310 7.91 16.64 -10.29
CA GLY A 310 8.51 16.35 -11.58
C GLY A 310 7.93 15.12 -12.25
N MET A 311 8.50 14.72 -13.37
CA MET A 311 8.13 13.51 -14.08
C MET A 311 8.56 12.30 -13.23
N PRO A 312 7.64 11.38 -12.87
CA PRO A 312 8.01 10.14 -12.20
C PRO A 312 9.09 9.38 -12.98
N ALA A 313 10.18 9.03 -12.30
CA ALA A 313 11.40 8.52 -12.92
C ALA A 313 11.32 7.01 -13.27
N ILE A 314 10.13 6.53 -13.64
CA ILE A 314 9.86 5.10 -13.90
C ILE A 314 10.78 4.57 -14.99
N GLN A 315 10.82 5.25 -16.16
CA GLN A 315 11.62 4.80 -17.29
C GLN A 315 13.12 4.98 -17.02
N ASP A 316 13.49 6.04 -16.31
CA ASP A 316 14.88 6.29 -15.93
C ASP A 316 15.46 5.17 -15.07
N ALA A 317 14.67 4.60 -14.14
CA ALA A 317 15.05 3.44 -13.35
C ALA A 317 15.14 2.18 -14.21
N LEU A 318 14.13 1.92 -15.05
CA LEU A 318 14.07 0.73 -15.91
C LEU A 318 15.22 0.69 -16.93
N ASP A 319 15.59 1.81 -17.53
CA ASP A 319 16.71 1.93 -18.47
C ASP A 319 18.06 1.55 -17.82
N ARG A 320 18.13 1.62 -16.50
CA ARG A 320 19.32 1.24 -15.71
C ARG A 320 19.22 -0.13 -15.07
N GLY A 321 18.12 -0.88 -15.37
CA GLY A 321 17.87 -2.21 -14.85
C GLY A 321 17.42 -2.23 -13.39
N ILE A 322 16.95 -1.08 -12.85
CA ILE A 322 16.37 -0.97 -11.52
C ILE A 322 14.85 -1.07 -11.64
N ARG A 323 14.25 -2.08 -11.02
CA ARG A 323 12.80 -2.20 -10.93
C ARG A 323 12.31 -1.42 -9.71
N PRO A 324 11.50 -0.36 -9.89
CA PRO A 324 11.02 0.45 -8.77
C PRO A 324 9.90 -0.24 -7.99
N SER A 325 9.62 0.26 -6.80
CA SER A 325 8.38 0.01 -6.07
C SER A 325 7.45 1.22 -6.13
N LEU A 326 6.20 1.02 -5.70
CA LEU A 326 5.17 2.05 -5.69
C LEU A 326 4.84 2.51 -4.28
N SER A 327 4.44 3.76 -4.15
CA SER A 327 4.07 4.38 -2.89
C SER A 327 3.05 5.50 -3.07
N SER A 328 2.38 5.85 -1.98
CA SER A 328 1.35 6.89 -1.96
C SER A 328 1.84 8.23 -1.41
N ASP A 329 2.95 8.22 -0.68
CA ASP A 329 3.50 9.37 0.04
C ASP A 329 2.52 9.87 1.12
N HIS A 330 1.57 10.71 0.78
CA HIS A 330 0.57 11.22 1.72
C HIS A 330 -0.80 11.47 1.05
N GLY A 331 -1.85 11.46 1.87
CA GLY A 331 -3.23 11.63 1.43
C GLY A 331 -3.74 13.08 1.38
N THR A 332 -2.89 14.09 1.50
CA THR A 332 -3.34 15.49 1.50
C THR A 332 -3.87 15.96 0.16
N THR A 333 -3.46 15.31 -0.93
CA THR A 333 -3.78 15.70 -2.32
C THR A 333 -4.33 14.54 -3.14
N VAL A 334 -3.80 13.33 -2.99
CA VAL A 334 -4.14 12.15 -3.83
C VAL A 334 -4.62 10.96 -3.00
N ALA A 335 -5.29 10.02 -3.66
CA ALA A 335 -5.68 8.76 -3.03
C ALA A 335 -4.47 7.89 -2.70
N GLN A 336 -4.53 7.21 -1.54
CA GLN A 336 -3.45 6.35 -1.04
C GLN A 336 -3.75 4.86 -1.31
N ASP A 337 -4.06 4.49 -2.56
CA ASP A 337 -4.35 3.10 -2.92
C ASP A 337 -3.45 2.59 -4.05
N CYS A 338 -3.04 1.32 -3.95
CA CYS A 338 -2.16 0.69 -4.94
C CYS A 338 -2.79 0.54 -6.32
N PHE A 339 -4.12 0.51 -6.43
CA PHE A 339 -4.79 0.40 -7.74
C PHE A 339 -4.58 1.67 -8.57
N SER A 340 -4.76 2.84 -7.98
CA SER A 340 -4.47 4.12 -8.66
C SER A 340 -2.99 4.29 -8.97
N MET A 341 -2.10 3.87 -8.08
CA MET A 341 -0.65 3.90 -8.32
C MET A 341 -0.24 3.00 -9.49
N MET A 342 -0.71 1.75 -9.52
CA MET A 342 -0.44 0.82 -10.63
C MET A 342 -0.95 1.36 -11.96
N ARG A 343 -2.19 1.85 -11.99
CA ARG A 343 -2.82 2.38 -13.21
C ARG A 343 -2.11 3.63 -13.74
N THR A 344 -1.73 4.53 -12.85
CA THR A 344 -0.97 5.74 -13.22
C THR A 344 0.40 5.36 -13.78
N THR A 345 1.13 4.48 -13.11
CA THR A 345 2.45 3.97 -13.54
C THR A 345 2.38 3.31 -14.91
N PHE A 346 1.42 2.41 -15.10
CA PHE A 346 1.19 1.71 -16.37
C PHE A 346 0.91 2.69 -17.51
N ASN A 347 -0.02 3.62 -17.31
CA ASN A 347 -0.44 4.55 -18.34
C ASN A 347 0.67 5.57 -18.67
N LEU A 348 1.35 6.10 -17.66
CA LEU A 348 2.38 7.12 -17.86
C LEU A 348 3.60 6.57 -18.62
N GLN A 349 4.12 5.42 -18.25
CA GLN A 349 5.25 4.82 -18.95
C GLN A 349 4.88 4.51 -20.41
N ARG A 350 3.73 3.92 -20.63
CA ARG A 350 3.25 3.61 -21.98
C ARG A 350 3.06 4.87 -22.82
N LEU A 351 2.47 5.93 -22.25
CA LEU A 351 2.32 7.21 -22.93
C LEU A 351 3.67 7.76 -23.37
N ARG A 352 4.67 7.80 -22.47
CA ARG A 352 6.02 8.30 -22.78
C ARG A 352 6.68 7.49 -23.90
N VAL A 353 6.67 6.17 -23.81
CA VAL A 353 7.29 5.30 -24.83
C VAL A 353 6.57 5.40 -26.17
N LEU A 354 5.24 5.41 -26.19
CA LEU A 354 4.45 5.54 -27.42
C LEU A 354 4.63 6.91 -28.07
N GLN A 355 4.81 7.98 -27.27
CA GLN A 355 5.14 9.31 -27.81
C GLN A 355 6.51 9.29 -28.50
N ARG A 356 7.56 8.74 -27.88
CA ARG A 356 8.90 8.57 -28.49
C ARG A 356 8.82 7.82 -29.83
N ARG A 357 7.99 6.77 -29.92
CA ARG A 357 7.74 6.04 -31.20
C ARG A 357 7.11 6.93 -32.26
N ARG A 358 6.12 7.77 -31.89
CA ARG A 358 5.51 8.73 -32.83
C ARG A 358 6.48 9.78 -33.30
N ASP A 359 7.39 10.19 -32.43
CA ASP A 359 8.43 11.18 -32.76
C ASP A 359 9.56 10.58 -33.61
N GLY A 360 9.44 9.30 -34.00
CA GLY A 360 10.33 8.62 -34.94
C GLY A 360 11.52 7.90 -34.28
N GLU A 361 11.54 7.77 -32.96
CA GLU A 361 12.58 7.02 -32.26
C GLU A 361 12.41 5.51 -32.54
N LYS A 362 13.48 4.87 -33.07
CA LYS A 362 13.43 3.46 -33.49
C LYS A 362 13.66 2.48 -32.36
N ASP A 363 14.58 2.80 -31.45
CA ASP A 363 15.01 1.93 -30.36
C ASP A 363 14.34 2.33 -29.04
N THR A 364 13.00 2.21 -29.00
CA THR A 364 12.25 2.55 -27.81
C THR A 364 12.20 1.40 -26.81
N PRO A 365 12.17 1.69 -25.51
CA PRO A 365 12.02 0.66 -24.46
C PRO A 365 10.74 -0.18 -24.63
N PRO A 366 10.68 -1.38 -24.02
CA PRO A 366 9.46 -2.16 -23.96
C PRO A 366 8.40 -1.43 -23.16
N LEU A 367 7.13 -1.66 -23.52
CA LEU A 367 5.99 -1.17 -22.77
C LEU A 367 5.78 -2.01 -21.50
N LEU A 368 5.50 -1.36 -20.39
CA LEU A 368 5.08 -2.05 -19.17
C LEU A 368 3.83 -2.91 -19.43
N THR A 369 3.83 -4.07 -18.82
CA THR A 369 2.68 -4.98 -18.74
C THR A 369 1.93 -4.80 -17.41
N CYS A 370 0.72 -5.35 -17.33
CA CYS A 370 -0.04 -5.36 -16.06
C CYS A 370 0.69 -6.17 -14.96
N ARG A 371 1.46 -7.19 -15.35
CA ARG A 371 2.28 -7.96 -14.40
C ARG A 371 3.44 -7.16 -13.83
N ASP A 372 4.02 -6.26 -14.61
CA ASP A 372 5.11 -5.41 -14.10
C ASP A 372 4.63 -4.48 -12.99
N VAL A 373 3.46 -3.83 -13.15
CA VAL A 373 2.95 -2.94 -12.12
C VAL A 373 2.41 -3.68 -10.89
N LEU A 374 1.92 -4.91 -11.05
CA LEU A 374 1.61 -5.80 -9.93
C LEU A 374 2.88 -6.18 -9.15
N ASP A 375 3.97 -6.53 -9.85
CA ASP A 375 5.27 -6.80 -9.24
C ASP A 375 5.78 -5.57 -8.47
N PHE A 376 5.66 -4.36 -9.04
CA PHE A 376 6.06 -3.13 -8.37
C PHE A 376 5.29 -2.86 -7.07
N ALA A 377 3.99 -3.18 -7.04
CA ALA A 377 3.11 -3.01 -5.89
C ALA A 377 3.19 -4.14 -4.86
N THR A 378 3.94 -5.21 -5.11
CA THR A 378 4.02 -6.41 -4.26
C THR A 378 5.47 -6.83 -4.01
N GLN A 379 6.07 -7.62 -4.89
CA GLN A 379 7.41 -8.19 -4.71
C GLN A 379 8.50 -7.12 -4.64
N GLN A 380 8.49 -6.13 -5.55
CA GLN A 380 9.47 -5.04 -5.49
C GLN A 380 9.24 -4.17 -4.25
N GLY A 381 7.98 -3.97 -3.86
CA GLY A 381 7.65 -3.32 -2.59
C GLY A 381 8.23 -4.04 -1.40
N ALA A 382 8.04 -5.35 -1.30
CA ALA A 382 8.60 -6.19 -0.24
C ALA A 382 10.14 -6.12 -0.21
N ARG A 383 10.77 -6.13 -1.39
CA ARG A 383 12.21 -5.96 -1.55
C ARG A 383 12.68 -4.60 -1.03
N CYS A 384 11.98 -3.52 -1.38
CA CYS A 384 12.29 -2.17 -0.88
C CYS A 384 12.12 -2.05 0.64
N ALA A 385 11.20 -2.81 1.23
CA ALA A 385 11.02 -2.92 2.67
C ALA A 385 12.04 -3.83 3.37
N ASN A 386 12.94 -4.50 2.63
CA ASN A 386 13.82 -5.57 3.13
C ASN A 386 13.05 -6.75 3.74
N LEU A 387 11.85 -7.05 3.21
CA LEU A 387 10.92 -8.08 3.68
C LEU A 387 10.56 -9.13 2.61
N ASP A 388 11.25 -9.16 1.47
CA ASP A 388 11.00 -10.08 0.36
C ASP A 388 11.21 -11.56 0.72
N HIS A 389 11.92 -11.84 1.81
CA HIS A 389 12.00 -13.16 2.41
C HIS A 389 10.75 -13.56 3.22
N LYS A 390 9.85 -12.61 3.52
CA LYS A 390 8.64 -12.82 4.32
C LYS A 390 7.34 -12.64 3.54
N VAL A 391 7.27 -11.65 2.64
CA VAL A 391 6.04 -11.22 1.95
C VAL A 391 6.32 -10.81 0.50
N GLY A 392 5.27 -10.54 -0.27
CA GLY A 392 5.32 -10.01 -1.64
C GLY A 392 4.93 -11.00 -2.72
N THR A 393 4.83 -12.30 -2.36
CA THR A 393 4.35 -13.38 -3.24
C THR A 393 3.50 -14.37 -2.43
N LEU A 394 2.70 -15.22 -3.11
CA LEU A 394 2.05 -16.35 -2.44
C LEU A 394 2.94 -17.59 -2.54
N THR A 395 4.08 -17.54 -1.85
CA THR A 395 5.08 -18.63 -1.84
C THR A 395 4.99 -19.42 -0.54
N PRO A 396 4.99 -20.77 -0.57
CA PRO A 396 5.08 -21.59 0.63
C PRO A 396 6.27 -21.19 1.51
N GLY A 397 6.01 -21.01 2.81
CA GLY A 397 6.97 -20.54 3.81
C GLY A 397 6.92 -19.04 4.09
N GLN A 398 6.38 -18.23 3.21
CA GLN A 398 6.14 -16.79 3.48
C GLN A 398 4.96 -16.60 4.45
N GLU A 399 4.93 -15.43 5.07
CA GLU A 399 3.79 -14.96 5.88
C GLU A 399 2.52 -14.88 5.03
N ALA A 400 1.39 -15.25 5.59
CA ALA A 400 0.13 -15.21 4.89
C ALA A 400 -0.46 -13.78 4.88
N ASP A 401 0.23 -12.88 4.17
CA ASP A 401 -0.25 -11.55 3.82
C ASP A 401 -0.99 -11.66 2.48
N ILE A 402 -2.31 -11.84 2.55
CA ILE A 402 -3.15 -12.21 1.41
C ILE A 402 -4.31 -11.25 1.26
N VAL A 403 -4.58 -10.82 0.03
CA VAL A 403 -5.77 -10.03 -0.33
C VAL A 403 -6.71 -10.88 -1.17
N VAL A 404 -7.97 -10.88 -0.78
CA VAL A 404 -9.09 -11.51 -1.50
C VAL A 404 -9.88 -10.42 -2.21
N LEU A 405 -9.89 -10.46 -3.54
CA LEU A 405 -10.57 -9.48 -4.39
C LEU A 405 -11.84 -10.08 -4.98
N ARG A 406 -12.94 -9.33 -4.94
CA ARG A 406 -14.20 -9.71 -5.59
C ARG A 406 -14.11 -9.59 -7.10
N ALA A 407 -14.28 -10.72 -7.80
CA ALA A 407 -14.29 -10.78 -9.25
C ALA A 407 -15.68 -10.98 -9.87
N ASP A 408 -16.70 -11.11 -9.01
CA ASP A 408 -18.12 -11.33 -9.40
C ASP A 408 -18.95 -10.04 -9.51
N ARG A 409 -18.28 -8.89 -9.70
CA ARG A 409 -18.93 -7.59 -9.81
C ARG A 409 -19.18 -7.21 -11.28
N VAL A 410 -20.23 -6.43 -11.51
CA VAL A 410 -20.65 -5.99 -12.86
C VAL A 410 -19.62 -5.11 -13.58
N ASP A 411 -18.76 -4.45 -12.82
CA ASP A 411 -17.74 -3.52 -13.32
C ASP A 411 -16.42 -4.22 -13.73
N VAL A 412 -16.27 -5.52 -13.43
CA VAL A 412 -15.09 -6.32 -13.81
C VAL A 412 -15.41 -7.64 -14.51
N TRP A 413 -16.66 -8.10 -14.47
CA TRP A 413 -17.08 -9.35 -15.13
C TRP A 413 -17.52 -9.11 -16.59
N PRO A 414 -17.26 -10.04 -17.54
CA PRO A 414 -16.51 -11.30 -17.39
C PRO A 414 -14.99 -11.08 -17.38
N LEU A 415 -14.26 -11.95 -16.67
CA LEU A 415 -12.80 -11.90 -16.59
C LEU A 415 -12.18 -12.43 -17.89
N ASN A 416 -11.44 -11.59 -18.61
CA ASN A 416 -10.70 -11.98 -19.82
C ASN A 416 -9.17 -12.07 -19.57
N ASN A 417 -8.64 -11.25 -18.63
CA ASN A 417 -7.24 -11.25 -18.26
C ASN A 417 -7.09 -10.77 -16.82
N VAL A 418 -6.80 -11.68 -15.91
CA VAL A 418 -6.80 -11.40 -14.46
C VAL A 418 -5.78 -10.33 -14.03
N PRO A 419 -4.49 -10.38 -14.46
CA PRO A 419 -3.56 -9.29 -14.17
C PRO A 419 -4.05 -7.92 -14.63
N SER A 420 -4.67 -7.85 -15.81
CA SER A 420 -5.21 -6.59 -16.34
C SER A 420 -6.43 -6.11 -15.56
N VAL A 421 -7.31 -7.02 -15.14
CA VAL A 421 -8.48 -6.67 -14.32
C VAL A 421 -8.02 -6.05 -13.00
N VAL A 422 -7.05 -6.66 -12.32
CA VAL A 422 -6.53 -6.14 -11.06
C VAL A 422 -5.86 -4.78 -11.25
N ALA A 423 -4.96 -4.63 -12.23
CA ALA A 423 -4.20 -3.41 -12.41
C ALA A 423 -5.02 -2.24 -12.99
N ASN A 424 -5.98 -2.52 -13.91
CA ASN A 424 -6.62 -1.47 -14.70
C ASN A 424 -8.10 -1.23 -14.36
N LEU A 425 -8.83 -2.25 -13.87
CA LEU A 425 -10.28 -2.12 -13.65
C LEU A 425 -10.65 -2.06 -12.17
N MET A 426 -9.98 -2.86 -11.31
CA MET A 426 -10.30 -2.91 -9.89
C MET A 426 -9.90 -1.63 -9.14
N ASN A 427 -10.52 -1.43 -7.99
CA ASN A 427 -10.33 -0.32 -7.07
C ASN A 427 -10.53 -0.84 -5.62
N PRO A 428 -10.30 -0.03 -4.57
CA PRO A 428 -10.47 -0.45 -3.18
C PRO A 428 -11.81 -1.12 -2.84
N GLY A 429 -12.89 -0.77 -3.53
CA GLY A 429 -14.21 -1.40 -3.36
C GLY A 429 -14.28 -2.88 -3.73
N HIS A 430 -13.24 -3.43 -4.39
CA HIS A 430 -13.14 -4.85 -4.72
C HIS A 430 -12.39 -5.65 -3.62
N VAL A 431 -11.74 -5.01 -2.67
CA VAL A 431 -11.06 -5.68 -1.56
C VAL A 431 -12.09 -6.22 -0.58
N GLU A 432 -12.34 -7.53 -0.61
CA GLU A 432 -13.31 -8.20 0.24
C GLU A 432 -12.71 -8.60 1.60
N SER A 433 -11.52 -9.20 1.59
CA SER A 433 -10.86 -9.65 2.82
C SER A 433 -9.36 -9.45 2.73
N VAL A 434 -8.74 -9.23 3.89
CA VAL A 434 -7.29 -9.00 4.02
C VAL A 434 -6.77 -9.81 5.21
N PHE A 435 -5.74 -10.60 4.96
CA PHE A 435 -4.99 -11.33 5.99
C PHE A 435 -3.59 -10.74 6.10
N ILE A 436 -3.10 -10.58 7.33
CA ILE A 436 -1.72 -10.18 7.63
C ILE A 436 -1.16 -11.19 8.63
N GLY A 437 -0.10 -11.89 8.24
CA GLY A 437 0.42 -13.01 9.02
C GLY A 437 -0.65 -14.06 9.34
N GLY A 438 -1.56 -14.33 8.38
CA GLY A 438 -2.66 -15.27 8.53
C GLY A 438 -3.84 -14.79 9.40
N VAL A 439 -3.74 -13.60 10.00
CA VAL A 439 -4.81 -13.03 10.85
C VAL A 439 -5.72 -12.15 9.99
N PRO A 440 -7.05 -12.40 9.99
CA PRO A 440 -7.99 -11.54 9.24
C PRO A 440 -8.03 -10.14 9.84
N LYS A 441 -7.67 -9.14 9.04
CA LYS A 441 -7.72 -7.71 9.39
C LYS A 441 -8.91 -7.00 8.74
N LYS A 442 -9.34 -7.49 7.57
CA LYS A 442 -10.60 -7.15 6.93
C LYS A 442 -11.31 -8.44 6.56
N TRP A 443 -12.59 -8.54 6.86
CA TRP A 443 -13.38 -9.72 6.56
C TRP A 443 -14.72 -9.32 5.93
N ARG A 444 -14.97 -9.82 4.72
CA ARG A 444 -16.21 -9.57 3.95
C ARG A 444 -16.61 -8.09 3.93
N GLY A 445 -15.62 -7.22 3.70
CA GLY A 445 -15.81 -5.77 3.56
C GLY A 445 -15.72 -4.97 4.87
N ASN A 446 -15.56 -5.60 6.04
CA ASN A 446 -15.51 -4.93 7.33
C ASN A 446 -14.12 -5.07 7.98
N LEU A 447 -13.58 -3.97 8.51
CA LEU A 447 -12.37 -4.01 9.35
C LEU A 447 -12.64 -4.78 10.63
N VAL A 448 -11.71 -5.66 11.00
CA VAL A 448 -11.86 -6.58 12.14
C VAL A 448 -11.27 -5.95 13.40
N GLY A 449 -12.05 -5.96 14.49
CA GLY A 449 -11.59 -5.51 15.81
C GLY A 449 -11.66 -4.02 16.05
N PHE A 450 -12.24 -3.23 15.14
CA PHE A 450 -12.30 -1.78 15.27
C PHE A 450 -13.73 -1.23 15.24
N ALA A 451 -14.04 -0.31 16.16
CA ALA A 451 -15.25 0.49 16.13
C ALA A 451 -15.04 1.69 15.19
N VAL A 452 -15.09 1.46 13.89
CA VAL A 452 -14.77 2.45 12.84
C VAL A 452 -15.51 3.79 13.04
N PRO A 453 -16.83 3.83 13.36
CA PRO A 453 -17.53 5.10 13.58
C PRO A 453 -16.94 5.94 14.73
N GLN A 454 -16.44 5.29 15.80
CA GLN A 454 -15.79 5.98 16.92
C GLN A 454 -14.44 6.58 16.49
N ILE A 455 -13.63 5.81 15.75
CA ILE A 455 -12.34 6.30 15.24
C ILE A 455 -12.55 7.50 14.31
N LEU A 456 -13.55 7.46 13.43
CA LEU A 456 -13.89 8.57 12.54
C LEU A 456 -14.34 9.81 13.33
N GLY A 457 -15.11 9.63 14.40
CA GLY A 457 -15.48 10.72 15.32
C GLY A 457 -14.25 11.36 15.98
N MET A 458 -13.37 10.54 16.56
CA MET A 458 -12.12 11.01 17.18
C MET A 458 -11.21 11.75 16.17
N ALA A 459 -11.08 11.21 14.95
CA ALA A 459 -10.27 11.81 13.90
C ALA A 459 -10.82 13.19 13.49
N ARG A 460 -12.14 13.32 13.35
CA ARG A 460 -12.79 14.62 13.09
C ARG A 460 -12.49 15.61 14.20
N ASP A 461 -12.72 15.23 15.44
CA ASP A 461 -12.60 16.12 16.60
C ASP A 461 -11.13 16.59 16.78
N LEU A 462 -10.16 15.68 16.58
CA LEU A 462 -8.73 16.03 16.64
C LEU A 462 -8.30 16.90 15.45
N ARG A 463 -8.81 16.63 14.22
CA ARG A 463 -8.59 17.51 13.07
C ARG A 463 -9.09 18.92 13.38
N ASP A 464 -10.28 19.07 13.95
CA ASP A 464 -10.88 20.38 14.26
C ASP A 464 -10.03 21.12 15.31
N LEU A 465 -9.56 20.41 16.35
CA LEU A 465 -8.64 20.96 17.33
C LEU A 465 -7.28 21.36 16.73
N LEU A 466 -6.74 20.58 15.82
CA LEU A 466 -5.49 20.91 15.10
C LEU A 466 -5.66 22.19 14.27
N MET A 467 -6.75 22.30 13.53
CA MET A 467 -7.05 23.49 12.72
C MET A 467 -7.27 24.73 13.61
N GLN A 468 -7.88 24.57 14.77
CA GLN A 468 -8.00 25.62 15.79
C GLN A 468 -6.65 26.10 16.33
N ARG A 469 -5.77 25.14 16.73
CA ARG A 469 -4.40 25.45 17.22
C ARG A 469 -3.56 26.20 16.19
N THR A 470 -3.80 25.96 14.92
CA THR A 470 -3.05 26.57 13.81
C THR A 470 -3.76 27.75 13.16
N ASN A 471 -4.92 28.16 13.71
CA ASN A 471 -5.77 29.21 13.15
C ASN A 471 -6.08 29.01 11.66
N THR A 472 -6.35 27.77 11.27
CA THR A 472 -6.66 27.38 9.89
C THR A 472 -8.16 27.17 9.75
N PRO A 473 -8.86 27.91 8.87
CA PRO A 473 -10.29 27.69 8.64
C PRO A 473 -10.53 26.37 7.91
N ILE A 474 -11.57 25.64 8.32
CA ILE A 474 -12.03 24.45 7.60
C ILE A 474 -13.03 24.89 6.55
N ASN A 475 -12.70 24.66 5.28
CA ASN A 475 -13.61 24.89 4.16
C ASN A 475 -13.88 23.56 3.44
N LEU A 476 -15.08 22.99 3.65
CA LEU A 476 -15.46 21.70 3.07
C LEU A 476 -15.87 21.78 1.59
N LEU A 477 -16.11 22.97 1.07
CA LEU A 477 -16.64 23.18 -0.28
C LEU A 477 -15.63 23.81 -1.25
N GLY A 478 -14.42 24.10 -0.79
CA GLY A 478 -13.34 24.65 -1.60
C GLY A 478 -13.26 26.18 -1.64
#